data_75bf2bdb2f97092f520a5fd28e2ec950
#
_entry.id   75bf2bdb2f97092f520a5fd28e2ec950
#
_cell.length_a   1.000
_cell.length_b   1.000
_cell.length_c   1.000
_cell.angle_alpha   90.00
_cell.angle_beta   90.00
_cell.angle_gamma   90.00
#
_symmetry.space_group_name_H-M   'P 1'
#
loop_
_entity.id
_entity.type
_entity.pdbx_description
1 polymer ?
#
loop_
_entity_poly.entity_id
_entity_poly.type
_entity_poly.pdbx_seq_one_letter_code
_entity_poly.pdbx_strand_id
1 'polypeptide(L)'
;MSTVTYNAIGYAAQNAKAPLAPMQFNRRAPRPDDVAIEVLYCGVCHSDIHQARNDWGFATYPLMPGHEIIGKVTAIGDKVTKHKVGDLVGVGCMVDSCRTCSACKEDLEQYCLEGMTQTYASPDRIDGTLTMGGYSDKMVVSEHFVLSIPKNLDPASAAPLLCAGITTYSPLVHYGVEAGDKVGILGMGGLGHMGIKFAKALGAEVTLFTRSEAKAEEARRQGADHVIVSTDPEQMKAAAGHFDFLLDTIPVPHDLNPYLETLTFDGVHILVGLIEPVEPALNAFNLVFKRRVLAGSLIGG
;
A
#
# COMPACT_ATOMS: atom_id res chain seq x y z
N MET A 1 -34.35 -8.42 14.33
CA MET A 1 -32.91 -8.36 14.64
C MET A 1 -32.61 -6.96 15.13
N SER A 2 -32.07 -6.79 16.32
CA SER A 2 -31.74 -5.47 16.89
C SER A 2 -30.62 -4.85 16.06
N THR A 3 -30.89 -3.74 15.40
CA THR A 3 -29.89 -2.95 14.67
C THR A 3 -29.09 -2.12 15.67
N VAL A 4 -28.23 -2.76 16.45
CA VAL A 4 -27.29 -2.03 17.30
C VAL A 4 -26.24 -1.42 16.38
N THR A 5 -26.40 -0.15 16.05
CA THR A 5 -25.34 0.63 15.38
C THR A 5 -24.33 1.10 16.40
N TYR A 6 -23.05 1.17 16.00
CA TYR A 6 -21.99 1.72 16.85
C TYR A 6 -21.83 3.21 16.54
N ASN A 7 -22.13 4.06 17.50
CA ASN A 7 -21.75 5.48 17.40
C ASN A 7 -20.24 5.57 17.30
N ALA A 8 -19.75 6.27 16.32
CA ALA A 8 -18.33 6.50 16.07
C ALA A 8 -18.06 7.98 15.83
N ILE A 9 -16.85 8.39 16.13
CA ILE A 9 -16.33 9.71 15.81
C ILE A 9 -15.03 9.56 14.99
N GLY A 10 -14.83 10.44 14.03
CA GLY A 10 -13.61 10.47 13.23
C GLY A 10 -13.40 11.81 12.56
N TYR A 11 -12.43 11.85 11.64
CA TYR A 11 -12.08 13.05 10.90
C TYR A 11 -12.39 12.84 9.41
N ALA A 12 -13.26 13.67 8.84
CA ALA A 12 -13.69 13.57 7.45
C ALA A 12 -13.58 14.90 6.70
N ALA A 13 -13.28 14.83 5.40
CA ALA A 13 -13.43 15.94 4.47
C ALA A 13 -14.87 15.98 3.93
N GLN A 14 -15.47 17.17 3.89
CA GLN A 14 -16.81 17.37 3.35
C GLN A 14 -16.80 17.62 1.83
N ASN A 15 -15.66 17.99 1.28
CA ASN A 15 -15.39 18.18 -0.15
C ASN A 15 -13.87 18.26 -0.37
N ALA A 16 -13.42 18.30 -1.63
CA ALA A 16 -12.01 18.31 -2.03
C ALA A 16 -11.15 19.47 -1.48
N LYS A 17 -11.80 20.57 -1.03
CA LYS A 17 -11.10 21.77 -0.53
C LYS A 17 -11.22 21.93 0.99
N ALA A 18 -12.09 21.12 1.63
CA ALA A 18 -12.30 21.18 3.06
C ALA A 18 -11.17 20.47 3.81
N PRO A 19 -10.71 21.01 4.95
CA PRO A 19 -9.83 20.25 5.84
C PRO A 19 -10.58 19.06 6.45
N LEU A 20 -9.85 18.08 6.93
CA LEU A 20 -10.41 17.02 7.77
C LEU A 20 -10.94 17.66 9.07
N ALA A 21 -12.20 17.40 9.39
CA ALA A 21 -12.85 17.93 10.59
C ALA A 21 -13.58 16.79 11.34
N PRO A 22 -13.77 16.94 12.67
CA PRO A 22 -14.51 15.96 13.45
C PRO A 22 -15.91 15.72 12.87
N MET A 23 -16.28 14.45 12.73
CA MET A 23 -17.59 14.01 12.26
C MET A 23 -18.07 12.83 13.10
N GLN A 24 -19.29 12.93 13.62
CA GLN A 24 -19.99 11.81 14.23
C GLN A 24 -20.75 11.04 13.15
N PHE A 25 -20.71 9.72 13.23
CA PHE A 25 -21.41 8.83 12.31
C PHE A 25 -21.72 7.49 12.97
N ASN A 26 -22.45 6.63 12.29
CA ASN A 26 -22.78 5.31 12.78
C ASN A 26 -22.06 4.24 11.94
N ARG A 27 -21.36 3.34 12.60
CA ARG A 27 -20.97 2.06 12.01
C ARG A 27 -22.18 1.12 12.02
N ARG A 28 -22.32 0.30 10.99
CA ARG A 28 -23.30 -0.77 10.97
C ARG A 28 -23.10 -1.77 12.12
N ALA A 29 -24.15 -2.49 12.49
CA ALA A 29 -24.01 -3.64 13.37
C ALA A 29 -23.11 -4.71 12.72
N PRO A 30 -22.30 -5.47 13.51
CA PRO A 30 -21.56 -6.60 12.99
C PRO A 30 -22.52 -7.63 12.38
N ARG A 31 -22.20 -8.06 11.17
CA ARG A 31 -22.80 -9.24 10.52
C ARG A 31 -22.20 -10.51 11.13
N PRO A 32 -22.73 -11.72 10.82
CA PRO A 32 -22.24 -12.96 11.43
C PRO A 32 -20.75 -13.21 11.30
N ASP A 33 -20.11 -12.77 10.21
CA ASP A 33 -18.68 -12.93 9.90
C ASP A 33 -17.85 -11.68 10.17
N ASP A 34 -18.41 -10.67 10.84
CA ASP A 34 -17.73 -9.42 11.10
C ASP A 34 -16.99 -9.39 12.45
N VAL A 35 -15.97 -8.56 12.47
CA VAL A 35 -15.19 -8.18 13.64
C VAL A 35 -15.40 -6.68 13.90
N ALA A 36 -15.82 -6.32 15.11
CA ALA A 36 -15.86 -4.94 15.57
C ALA A 36 -14.54 -4.61 16.28
N ILE A 37 -13.95 -3.48 15.92
CA ILE A 37 -12.59 -3.09 16.31
C ILE A 37 -12.62 -1.67 16.88
N GLU A 38 -12.01 -1.49 18.05
CA GLU A 38 -11.59 -0.20 18.58
C GLU A 38 -10.26 0.18 17.91
N VAL A 39 -10.21 1.30 17.20
CA VAL A 39 -8.99 1.76 16.51
C VAL A 39 -8.04 2.38 17.51
N LEU A 40 -6.82 1.88 17.56
CA LEU A 40 -5.75 2.38 18.44
C LEU A 40 -4.79 3.29 17.67
N TYR A 41 -4.43 2.89 16.45
CA TYR A 41 -3.53 3.62 15.57
C TYR A 41 -4.03 3.53 14.13
N CYS A 42 -3.81 4.59 13.38
CA CYS A 42 -3.97 4.60 11.93
C CYS A 42 -2.82 5.38 11.31
N GLY A 43 -2.05 4.73 10.44
CA GLY A 43 -0.99 5.38 9.69
C GLY A 43 -1.54 6.38 8.69
N VAL A 44 -0.65 7.26 8.20
CA VAL A 44 -0.96 8.28 7.20
C VAL A 44 -0.23 7.94 5.91
N CYS A 45 -1.00 7.65 4.88
CA CYS A 45 -0.50 7.40 3.53
C CYS A 45 -0.76 8.61 2.62
N HIS A 46 0.06 8.77 1.58
CA HIS A 46 -0.16 9.78 0.54
C HIS A 46 -1.51 9.59 -0.17
N SER A 47 -1.98 8.36 -0.30
CA SER A 47 -3.29 8.03 -0.87
C SER A 47 -4.45 8.66 -0.09
N ASP A 48 -4.34 8.80 1.24
CA ASP A 48 -5.36 9.48 2.05
C ASP A 48 -5.49 10.95 1.66
N ILE A 49 -4.35 11.60 1.34
CA ILE A 49 -4.30 13.00 0.91
C ILE A 49 -4.89 13.15 -0.50
N HIS A 50 -4.46 12.30 -1.43
CA HIS A 50 -4.96 12.32 -2.82
C HIS A 50 -6.46 12.10 -2.89
N GLN A 51 -7.00 11.14 -2.14
CA GLN A 51 -8.43 10.88 -2.05
C GLN A 51 -9.18 12.05 -1.40
N ALA A 52 -8.68 12.58 -0.28
CA ALA A 52 -9.33 13.71 0.39
C ALA A 52 -9.39 14.96 -0.50
N ARG A 53 -8.40 15.17 -1.37
CA ARG A 53 -8.31 16.29 -2.33
C ARG A 53 -8.97 15.99 -3.68
N ASN A 54 -9.40 14.75 -3.91
CA ASN A 54 -9.93 14.28 -5.20
C ASN A 54 -8.93 14.44 -6.36
N ASP A 55 -7.65 14.26 -6.10
CA ASP A 55 -6.61 14.38 -7.12
C ASP A 55 -6.79 13.33 -8.24
N TRP A 56 -7.36 12.18 -7.92
CA TRP A 56 -7.65 11.09 -8.87
C TRP A 56 -9.02 11.17 -9.54
N GLY A 57 -9.88 12.13 -9.14
CA GLY A 57 -11.16 12.40 -9.81
C GLY A 57 -12.34 11.51 -9.45
N PHE A 58 -12.19 10.58 -8.47
CA PHE A 58 -13.24 9.63 -8.09
C PHE A 58 -13.57 9.61 -6.58
N ALA A 59 -13.20 10.65 -5.84
CA ALA A 59 -13.54 10.74 -4.42
C ALA A 59 -15.04 10.96 -4.20
N THR A 60 -15.60 10.31 -3.19
CA THR A 60 -16.98 10.48 -2.72
C THR A 60 -16.99 11.09 -1.32
N TYR A 61 -17.80 12.12 -1.10
CA TYR A 61 -17.88 12.88 0.16
C TYR A 61 -19.21 12.65 0.88
N PRO A 62 -19.25 12.74 2.25
CA PRO A 62 -18.11 12.98 3.13
C PRO A 62 -17.11 11.84 3.08
N LEU A 63 -15.81 12.16 3.04
CA LEU A 63 -14.74 11.19 2.94
C LEU A 63 -13.93 11.15 4.24
N MET A 64 -13.93 9.98 4.88
CA MET A 64 -13.11 9.69 6.06
C MET A 64 -12.00 8.73 5.66
N PRO A 65 -10.74 9.19 5.54
CA PRO A 65 -9.65 8.35 5.09
C PRO A 65 -9.10 7.44 6.19
N GLY A 66 -7.96 6.80 5.92
CA GLY A 66 -7.25 5.90 6.82
C GLY A 66 -7.44 4.43 6.45
N HIS A 67 -6.33 3.79 6.06
CA HIS A 67 -6.29 2.39 5.61
C HIS A 67 -5.05 1.64 6.09
N GLU A 68 -4.43 2.13 7.14
CA GLU A 68 -3.30 1.52 7.85
C GLU A 68 -3.69 1.37 9.33
N ILE A 69 -4.67 0.50 9.61
CA ILE A 69 -5.41 0.49 10.87
C ILE A 69 -4.90 -0.61 11.78
N ILE A 70 -4.53 -0.25 13.00
CA ILE A 70 -4.28 -1.18 14.10
C ILE A 70 -5.32 -0.94 15.18
N GLY A 71 -5.93 -2.01 15.65
CA GLY A 71 -6.96 -1.91 16.68
C GLY A 71 -7.11 -3.17 17.50
N LYS A 72 -8.03 -3.11 18.45
CA LYS A 72 -8.38 -4.19 19.36
C LYS A 72 -9.80 -4.67 19.09
N VAL A 73 -9.96 -5.97 18.98
CA VAL A 73 -11.28 -6.58 18.81
C VAL A 73 -12.15 -6.34 20.04
N THR A 74 -13.33 -5.75 19.85
CA THR A 74 -14.30 -5.44 20.91
C THR A 74 -15.54 -6.33 20.86
N ALA A 75 -15.91 -6.81 19.68
CA ALA A 75 -17.00 -7.78 19.48
C ALA A 75 -16.76 -8.57 18.19
N ILE A 76 -17.38 -9.74 18.11
CA ILE A 76 -17.33 -10.62 16.94
C ILE A 76 -18.72 -11.14 16.61
N GLY A 77 -18.97 -11.39 15.32
CA GLY A 77 -20.14 -12.13 14.86
C GLY A 77 -20.07 -13.61 15.21
N ASP A 78 -21.20 -14.29 15.14
CA ASP A 78 -21.36 -15.70 15.56
C ASP A 78 -20.66 -16.72 14.65
N LYS A 79 -20.24 -16.29 13.45
CA LYS A 79 -19.47 -17.13 12.50
C LYS A 79 -17.98 -16.81 12.47
N VAL A 80 -17.53 -15.82 13.22
CA VAL A 80 -16.09 -15.49 13.32
C VAL A 80 -15.33 -16.61 14.00
N THR A 81 -14.24 -17.02 13.39
CA THR A 81 -13.41 -18.15 13.85
C THR A 81 -11.93 -17.82 14.02
N LYS A 82 -11.45 -16.80 13.31
CA LYS A 82 -10.01 -16.42 13.29
C LYS A 82 -9.62 -15.51 14.45
N HIS A 83 -10.57 -14.77 15.02
CA HIS A 83 -10.32 -13.71 16.00
C HIS A 83 -11.23 -13.85 17.22
N LYS A 84 -10.79 -13.31 18.34
CA LYS A 84 -11.56 -13.22 19.60
C LYS A 84 -11.46 -11.83 20.20
N VAL A 85 -12.40 -11.48 21.07
CA VAL A 85 -12.39 -10.20 21.80
C VAL A 85 -11.07 -10.06 22.57
N GLY A 86 -10.45 -8.91 22.40
CA GLY A 86 -9.17 -8.56 23.01
C GLY A 86 -7.95 -8.78 22.10
N ASP A 87 -8.10 -9.46 20.94
CA ASP A 87 -6.99 -9.63 20.00
C ASP A 87 -6.56 -8.30 19.39
N LEU A 88 -5.25 -8.14 19.17
CA LEU A 88 -4.66 -7.04 18.41
C LEU A 88 -4.68 -7.41 16.93
N VAL A 89 -5.30 -6.56 16.14
CA VAL A 89 -5.57 -6.81 14.72
C VAL A 89 -5.29 -5.60 13.85
N GLY A 90 -5.14 -5.85 12.54
CA GLY A 90 -4.95 -4.82 11.53
C GLY A 90 -5.96 -4.91 10.40
N VAL A 91 -6.26 -3.77 9.79
CA VAL A 91 -7.06 -3.65 8.56
C VAL A 91 -6.32 -2.76 7.58
N GLY A 92 -6.09 -3.27 6.38
CA GLY A 92 -5.35 -2.59 5.33
C GLY A 92 -6.25 -1.80 4.36
N CYS A 93 -5.86 -1.81 3.09
CA CYS A 93 -6.47 -0.97 2.05
C CYS A 93 -7.84 -1.44 1.57
N MET A 94 -8.27 -2.66 1.87
CA MET A 94 -9.53 -3.25 1.43
C MET A 94 -10.27 -3.94 2.58
N VAL A 95 -11.59 -3.97 2.50
CA VAL A 95 -12.49 -4.53 3.53
C VAL A 95 -13.48 -5.55 2.97
N ASP A 96 -13.57 -5.69 1.63
CA ASP A 96 -14.37 -6.73 0.98
C ASP A 96 -13.94 -6.94 -0.49
N SER A 97 -14.36 -8.09 -1.05
CA SER A 97 -14.24 -8.47 -2.46
C SER A 97 -15.39 -9.40 -2.83
N CYS A 98 -15.51 -9.84 -4.08
CA CYS A 98 -16.52 -10.83 -4.45
C CYS A 98 -16.22 -12.24 -3.90
N ARG A 99 -14.98 -12.55 -3.53
CA ARG A 99 -14.49 -13.83 -2.98
C ARG A 99 -14.71 -15.06 -3.87
N THR A 100 -15.22 -14.89 -5.10
CA THR A 100 -15.63 -15.98 -5.99
C THR A 100 -14.97 -15.97 -7.35
N CYS A 101 -14.48 -14.82 -7.83
CA CYS A 101 -13.76 -14.73 -9.11
C CYS A 101 -12.39 -15.42 -9.05
N SER A 102 -11.74 -15.57 -10.21
CA SER A 102 -10.43 -16.25 -10.29
C SER A 102 -9.39 -15.56 -9.41
N ALA A 103 -9.28 -14.23 -9.45
CA ALA A 103 -8.33 -13.50 -8.61
C ALA A 103 -8.55 -13.73 -7.12
N CYS A 104 -9.81 -13.63 -6.63
CA CYS A 104 -10.11 -13.89 -5.22
C CYS A 104 -9.86 -15.33 -4.77
N LYS A 105 -9.94 -16.31 -5.69
CA LYS A 105 -9.63 -17.71 -5.39
C LYS A 105 -8.13 -18.01 -5.32
N GLU A 106 -7.33 -17.09 -5.79
CA GLU A 106 -5.86 -17.13 -5.75
C GLU A 106 -5.29 -16.19 -4.68
N ASP A 107 -6.14 -15.74 -3.72
CA ASP A 107 -5.79 -14.80 -2.65
C ASP A 107 -5.24 -13.45 -3.21
N LEU A 108 -5.82 -13.01 -4.32
CA LEU A 108 -5.48 -11.75 -5.00
C LEU A 108 -6.69 -10.82 -5.05
N GLU A 109 -7.32 -10.59 -3.89
CA GLU A 109 -8.54 -9.79 -3.75
C GLU A 109 -8.38 -8.36 -4.23
N GLN A 110 -7.19 -7.79 -4.18
CA GLN A 110 -6.87 -6.46 -4.73
C GLN A 110 -7.12 -6.38 -6.25
N TYR A 111 -7.11 -7.52 -6.93
CA TYR A 111 -7.42 -7.65 -8.37
C TYR A 111 -8.81 -8.27 -8.61
N CYS A 112 -9.71 -8.21 -7.65
CA CYS A 112 -11.07 -8.73 -7.78
C CYS A 112 -11.74 -8.24 -9.07
N LEU A 113 -12.23 -9.17 -9.92
CA LEU A 113 -12.81 -8.85 -11.22
C LEU A 113 -14.11 -8.04 -11.14
N GLU A 114 -14.77 -8.04 -10.00
CA GLU A 114 -15.93 -7.20 -9.70
C GLU A 114 -15.57 -5.92 -8.93
N GLY A 115 -14.28 -5.64 -8.80
CA GLY A 115 -13.72 -4.57 -7.98
C GLY A 115 -13.63 -4.96 -6.49
N MET A 116 -12.54 -4.59 -5.84
CA MET A 116 -12.39 -4.67 -4.38
C MET A 116 -13.21 -3.57 -3.71
N THR A 117 -13.68 -3.77 -2.49
CA THR A 117 -14.23 -2.71 -1.64
C THR A 117 -13.10 -2.11 -0.82
N GLN A 118 -12.79 -0.85 -1.07
CA GLN A 118 -11.76 -0.13 -0.33
C GLN A 118 -12.20 0.17 1.11
N THR A 119 -11.25 0.37 1.99
CA THR A 119 -11.47 0.66 3.41
C THR A 119 -12.25 1.94 3.64
N TYR A 120 -12.20 2.88 2.68
CA TYR A 120 -13.03 4.08 2.64
C TYR A 120 -13.43 4.46 1.20
N ALA A 121 -14.41 5.33 1.06
CA ALA A 121 -14.92 5.88 -0.20
C ALA A 121 -15.40 4.82 -1.22
N SER A 122 -15.75 3.63 -0.76
CA SER A 122 -16.32 2.56 -1.58
C SER A 122 -17.71 2.16 -1.08
N PRO A 123 -18.64 1.74 -1.95
CA PRO A 123 -19.89 1.17 -1.51
C PRO A 123 -19.68 -0.20 -0.87
N ASP A 124 -20.27 -0.44 0.29
CA ASP A 124 -20.40 -1.78 0.88
C ASP A 124 -21.14 -2.70 -0.09
N ARG A 125 -20.65 -3.91 -0.32
CA ARG A 125 -21.20 -4.83 -1.33
C ARG A 125 -22.61 -5.36 -0.99
N ILE A 126 -23.03 -5.27 0.27
CA ILE A 126 -24.31 -5.84 0.73
C ILE A 126 -25.39 -4.78 0.83
N ASP A 127 -25.10 -3.61 1.40
CA ASP A 127 -26.10 -2.59 1.67
C ASP A 127 -25.85 -1.26 0.95
N GLY A 128 -24.73 -1.14 0.22
CA GLY A 128 -24.39 0.04 -0.57
C GLY A 128 -23.97 1.27 0.25
N THR A 129 -23.86 1.16 1.57
CA THR A 129 -23.39 2.26 2.41
C THR A 129 -21.92 2.58 2.13
N LEU A 130 -21.56 3.87 2.19
CA LEU A 130 -20.19 4.29 1.93
C LEU A 130 -19.26 3.82 3.06
N THR A 131 -18.18 3.14 2.70
CA THR A 131 -17.15 2.77 3.68
C THR A 131 -16.43 4.01 4.21
N MET A 132 -16.12 3.98 5.50
CA MET A 132 -15.42 5.03 6.23
C MET A 132 -14.14 4.47 6.82
N GLY A 133 -13.02 5.17 6.68
CA GLY A 133 -11.70 4.69 7.05
C GLY A 133 -11.37 4.74 8.54
N GLY A 134 -10.11 4.49 8.81
CA GLY A 134 -9.55 4.36 10.16
C GLY A 134 -9.20 5.68 10.84
N TYR A 135 -9.41 6.84 10.20
CA TYR A 135 -9.35 8.10 10.94
C TYR A 135 -10.60 8.27 11.80
N SER A 136 -10.98 7.18 12.44
CA SER A 136 -12.12 7.06 13.36
C SER A 136 -11.76 6.16 14.53
N ASP A 137 -12.57 6.22 15.58
CA ASP A 137 -12.36 5.43 16.81
C ASP A 137 -12.82 3.96 16.69
N LYS A 138 -13.59 3.62 15.63
CA LYS A 138 -14.16 2.27 15.46
C LYS A 138 -14.18 1.80 14.02
N MET A 139 -14.04 0.48 13.83
CA MET A 139 -14.24 -0.22 12.55
C MET A 139 -15.16 -1.43 12.73
N VAL A 140 -15.87 -1.81 11.67
CA VAL A 140 -16.60 -3.08 11.55
C VAL A 140 -16.30 -3.63 10.17
N VAL A 141 -15.68 -4.81 10.13
CA VAL A 141 -15.17 -5.41 8.88
C VAL A 141 -15.23 -6.93 8.95
N SER A 142 -15.41 -7.61 7.82
CA SER A 142 -15.39 -9.07 7.75
C SER A 142 -14.04 -9.63 8.21
N GLU A 143 -14.05 -10.74 8.98
CA GLU A 143 -12.83 -11.39 9.47
C GLU A 143 -11.86 -11.79 8.35
N HIS A 144 -12.34 -11.95 7.11
CA HIS A 144 -11.51 -12.28 5.97
C HIS A 144 -10.45 -11.20 5.68
N PHE A 145 -10.77 -9.93 5.95
CA PHE A 145 -9.90 -8.77 5.74
C PHE A 145 -9.29 -8.23 7.05
N VAL A 146 -9.34 -9.02 8.13
CA VAL A 146 -8.72 -8.70 9.40
C VAL A 146 -7.46 -9.54 9.58
N LEU A 147 -6.35 -8.89 9.84
CA LEU A 147 -5.03 -9.49 9.98
C LEU A 147 -4.63 -9.55 11.47
N SER A 148 -4.06 -10.67 11.89
CA SER A 148 -3.46 -10.78 13.23
C SER A 148 -2.14 -10.03 13.29
N ILE A 149 -1.94 -9.21 14.30
CA ILE A 149 -0.68 -8.49 14.52
C ILE A 149 0.20 -9.28 15.50
N PRO A 150 1.44 -9.62 15.12
CA PRO A 150 2.37 -10.29 16.00
C PRO A 150 2.63 -9.52 17.30
N LYS A 151 2.63 -10.20 18.43
CA LYS A 151 2.78 -9.57 19.77
C LYS A 151 4.12 -8.89 20.02
N ASN A 152 5.13 -9.24 19.23
CA ASN A 152 6.47 -8.65 19.30
C ASN A 152 6.64 -7.39 18.45
N LEU A 153 5.62 -7.00 17.68
CA LEU A 153 5.61 -5.74 16.95
C LEU A 153 4.97 -4.64 17.81
N ASP A 154 5.60 -3.47 17.80
CA ASP A 154 4.97 -2.26 18.33
C ASP A 154 3.75 -1.90 17.46
N PRO A 155 2.55 -1.74 18.04
CA PRO A 155 1.33 -1.51 17.27
C PRO A 155 1.38 -0.25 16.39
N ALA A 156 1.96 0.84 16.90
CA ALA A 156 2.06 2.07 16.13
C ALA A 156 2.97 1.91 14.91
N SER A 157 4.09 1.19 15.08
CA SER A 157 5.05 0.88 14.01
C SER A 157 4.54 -0.16 13.01
N ALA A 158 3.56 -0.98 13.42
CA ALA A 158 2.95 -1.99 12.55
C ALA A 158 1.95 -1.39 11.55
N ALA A 159 1.35 -0.24 11.84
CA ALA A 159 0.32 0.37 11.00
C ALA A 159 0.76 0.57 9.53
N PRO A 160 1.93 1.15 9.22
CA PRO A 160 2.37 1.34 7.83
C PRO A 160 2.61 0.03 7.06
N LEU A 161 2.77 -1.11 7.74
CA LEU A 161 2.92 -2.41 7.07
C LEU A 161 1.68 -2.80 6.28
N LEU A 162 0.51 -2.29 6.67
CA LEU A 162 -0.79 -2.62 6.07
C LEU A 162 -1.07 -1.92 4.73
N CYS A 163 -0.23 -0.96 4.35
CA CYS A 163 -0.25 -0.32 3.03
C CYS A 163 1.16 -0.29 2.44
N ALA A 164 2.04 0.60 2.91
CA ALA A 164 3.38 0.76 2.38
C ALA A 164 4.20 -0.55 2.48
N GLY A 165 4.03 -1.31 3.56
CA GLY A 165 4.70 -2.59 3.75
C GLY A 165 4.30 -3.61 2.70
N ILE A 166 3.02 -3.97 2.64
CA ILE A 166 2.54 -4.99 1.70
C ILE A 166 2.74 -4.57 0.24
N THR A 167 2.54 -3.28 -0.09
CA THR A 167 2.73 -2.73 -1.44
C THR A 167 4.17 -2.92 -1.95
N THR A 168 5.15 -2.88 -1.08
CA THR A 168 6.55 -3.08 -1.46
C THR A 168 7.01 -4.54 -1.31
N TYR A 169 6.47 -5.27 -0.35
CA TYR A 169 6.78 -6.68 -0.14
C TYR A 169 6.20 -7.59 -1.23
N SER A 170 4.92 -7.43 -1.54
CA SER A 170 4.20 -8.28 -2.50
C SER A 170 4.91 -8.40 -3.85
N PRO A 171 5.28 -7.31 -4.55
CA PRO A 171 5.96 -7.43 -5.84
C PRO A 171 7.38 -7.98 -5.72
N LEU A 172 8.13 -7.69 -4.65
CA LEU A 172 9.46 -8.27 -4.49
C LEU A 172 9.40 -9.79 -4.42
N VAL A 173 8.43 -10.34 -3.67
CA VAL A 173 8.22 -11.79 -3.59
C VAL A 173 7.65 -12.35 -4.89
N HIS A 174 6.65 -11.68 -5.49
CA HIS A 174 6.01 -12.13 -6.73
C HIS A 174 6.99 -12.26 -7.90
N TYR A 175 7.90 -11.31 -8.04
CA TYR A 175 8.91 -11.33 -9.10
C TYR A 175 10.16 -12.14 -8.71
N GLY A 176 10.19 -12.73 -7.51
CA GLY A 176 11.20 -13.69 -7.11
C GLY A 176 12.52 -13.06 -6.65
N VAL A 177 12.48 -11.89 -6.01
CA VAL A 177 13.68 -11.30 -5.42
C VAL A 177 14.24 -12.22 -4.35
N GLU A 178 15.53 -12.57 -4.48
CA GLU A 178 16.24 -13.48 -3.59
C GLU A 178 17.61 -12.95 -3.15
N ALA A 179 18.29 -13.73 -2.33
CA ALA A 179 19.59 -13.34 -1.79
C ALA A 179 20.64 -13.20 -2.89
N GLY A 180 21.29 -12.05 -2.93
CA GLY A 180 22.34 -11.73 -3.91
C GLY A 180 21.84 -10.94 -5.12
N ASP A 181 20.51 -10.80 -5.31
CA ASP A 181 19.97 -9.93 -6.37
C ASP A 181 20.31 -8.46 -6.10
N LYS A 182 20.47 -7.70 -7.16
CA LYS A 182 20.71 -6.26 -7.13
C LYS A 182 19.39 -5.51 -7.33
N VAL A 183 18.91 -4.92 -6.25
CA VAL A 183 17.60 -4.24 -6.22
C VAL A 183 17.79 -2.73 -6.10
N GLY A 184 17.31 -2.00 -7.09
CA GLY A 184 17.21 -0.54 -7.03
C GLY A 184 15.85 -0.10 -6.49
N ILE A 185 15.85 0.78 -5.48
CA ILE A 185 14.65 1.41 -4.94
C ILE A 185 14.60 2.85 -5.43
N LEU A 186 13.57 3.24 -6.16
CA LEU A 186 13.40 4.58 -6.69
C LEU A 186 12.57 5.43 -5.73
N GLY A 187 13.20 6.48 -5.17
CA GLY A 187 12.57 7.35 -4.19
C GLY A 187 12.65 6.82 -2.75
N MET A 188 12.63 7.74 -1.79
CA MET A 188 12.68 7.45 -0.36
C MET A 188 11.57 8.22 0.37
N GLY A 189 10.34 7.84 0.09
CA GLY A 189 9.14 8.15 0.87
C GLY A 189 8.78 7.00 1.78
N GLY A 190 7.52 6.90 2.22
CA GLY A 190 7.03 5.78 3.04
C GLY A 190 7.23 4.41 2.36
N LEU A 191 6.86 4.29 1.07
CA LEU A 191 7.06 3.07 0.30
C LEU A 191 8.56 2.74 0.12
N GLY A 192 9.38 3.71 -0.31
CA GLY A 192 10.79 3.48 -0.54
C GLY A 192 11.53 3.05 0.71
N HIS A 193 11.16 3.60 1.88
CA HIS A 193 11.68 3.16 3.17
C HIS A 193 11.36 1.68 3.45
N MET A 194 10.11 1.26 3.23
CA MET A 194 9.72 -0.15 3.37
C MET A 194 10.37 -1.04 2.32
N GLY A 195 10.46 -0.58 1.06
CA GLY A 195 11.15 -1.29 -0.03
C GLY A 195 12.60 -1.60 0.29
N ILE A 196 13.36 -0.63 0.83
CA ILE A 196 14.75 -0.86 1.28
C ILE A 196 14.80 -1.97 2.34
N LYS A 197 13.94 -1.89 3.37
CA LYS A 197 13.93 -2.86 4.46
C LYS A 197 13.55 -4.28 3.99
N PHE A 198 12.54 -4.41 3.15
CA PHE A 198 12.11 -5.73 2.66
C PHE A 198 13.11 -6.32 1.67
N ALA A 199 13.62 -5.55 0.70
CA ALA A 199 14.65 -6.04 -0.20
C ALA A 199 15.89 -6.50 0.58
N LYS A 200 16.31 -5.72 1.59
CA LYS A 200 17.41 -6.11 2.47
C LYS A 200 17.11 -7.37 3.29
N ALA A 201 15.91 -7.51 3.81
CA ALA A 201 15.48 -8.71 4.57
C ALA A 201 15.40 -9.97 3.68
N LEU A 202 15.12 -9.83 2.39
CA LEU A 202 15.20 -10.92 1.39
C LEU A 202 16.65 -11.27 1.00
N GLY A 203 17.64 -10.50 1.46
CA GLY A 203 19.05 -10.76 1.22
C GLY A 203 19.62 -10.07 -0.02
N ALA A 204 18.89 -9.17 -0.63
CA ALA A 204 19.35 -8.43 -1.79
C ALA A 204 20.45 -7.40 -1.47
N GLU A 205 21.24 -7.05 -2.47
CA GLU A 205 22.10 -5.86 -2.48
C GLU A 205 21.24 -4.66 -2.90
N VAL A 206 21.05 -3.71 -1.98
CA VAL A 206 20.05 -2.65 -2.15
C VAL A 206 20.71 -1.31 -2.47
N THR A 207 20.28 -0.71 -3.58
CA THR A 207 20.68 0.65 -4.00
C THR A 207 19.49 1.59 -3.98
N LEU A 208 19.59 2.73 -3.26
CA LEU A 208 18.61 3.81 -3.37
C LEU A 208 18.94 4.73 -4.53
N PHE A 209 17.96 5.01 -5.40
CA PHE A 209 17.98 6.14 -6.32
C PHE A 209 17.31 7.35 -5.68
N THR A 210 18.02 8.46 -5.60
CA THR A 210 17.52 9.72 -5.02
C THR A 210 17.95 10.92 -5.86
N ARG A 211 17.24 12.03 -5.74
CA ARG A 211 17.58 13.27 -6.45
C ARG A 211 18.71 14.07 -5.79
N SER A 212 19.13 13.71 -4.56
CA SER A 212 20.17 14.45 -3.85
C SER A 212 20.84 13.57 -2.79
N GLU A 213 22.08 13.87 -2.47
CA GLU A 213 22.88 13.24 -1.40
C GLU A 213 22.27 13.42 0.01
N ALA A 214 21.38 14.40 0.21
CA ALA A 214 20.83 14.70 1.53
C ALA A 214 20.11 13.49 2.20
N LYS A 215 19.65 12.53 1.41
CA LYS A 215 19.00 11.30 1.91
C LYS A 215 19.94 10.09 2.01
N ALA A 216 21.16 10.20 1.56
CA ALA A 216 22.08 9.07 1.46
C ALA A 216 22.41 8.44 2.83
N GLU A 217 22.67 9.26 3.83
CA GLU A 217 22.96 8.77 5.18
C GLU A 217 21.76 8.06 5.81
N GLU A 218 20.56 8.62 5.64
CA GLU A 218 19.31 8.00 6.11
C GLU A 218 19.06 6.66 5.39
N ALA A 219 19.25 6.60 4.08
CA ALA A 219 19.10 5.37 3.30
C ALA A 219 20.01 4.26 3.81
N ARG A 220 21.29 4.56 4.09
CA ARG A 220 22.23 3.60 4.66
C ARG A 220 21.80 3.13 6.06
N ARG A 221 21.29 4.03 6.90
CA ARG A 221 20.72 3.65 8.20
C ARG A 221 19.53 2.71 8.09
N GLN A 222 18.74 2.82 7.00
CA GLN A 222 17.61 1.96 6.73
C GLN A 222 17.98 0.63 6.06
N GLY A 223 19.24 0.44 5.67
CA GLY A 223 19.76 -0.80 5.13
C GLY A 223 20.16 -0.77 3.65
N ALA A 224 20.14 0.39 2.98
CA ALA A 224 20.66 0.52 1.62
C ALA A 224 22.21 0.36 1.65
N ASP A 225 22.71 -0.48 0.77
CA ASP A 225 24.16 -0.71 0.61
C ASP A 225 24.79 0.44 -0.18
N HIS A 226 24.05 0.94 -1.20
CA HIS A 226 24.53 1.98 -2.10
C HIS A 226 23.48 3.07 -2.32
N VAL A 227 23.93 4.22 -2.80
CA VAL A 227 23.06 5.35 -3.19
C VAL A 227 23.54 5.89 -4.53
N ILE A 228 22.61 6.12 -5.43
CA ILE A 228 22.84 6.77 -6.72
C ILE A 228 22.04 8.07 -6.77
N VAL A 229 22.69 9.16 -7.12
CA VAL A 229 22.02 10.43 -7.37
C VAL A 229 21.50 10.44 -8.80
N SER A 230 20.20 10.23 -8.99
CA SER A 230 19.58 10.06 -10.31
C SER A 230 19.61 11.33 -11.19
N THR A 231 19.95 12.47 -10.62
CA THR A 231 20.20 13.72 -11.37
C THR A 231 21.63 13.88 -11.85
N ASP A 232 22.53 12.95 -11.49
CA ASP A 232 23.91 12.90 -11.94
C ASP A 232 24.03 11.90 -13.12
N PRO A 233 24.26 12.40 -14.36
CA PRO A 233 24.34 11.54 -15.55
C PRO A 233 25.48 10.51 -15.51
N GLU A 234 26.60 10.84 -14.85
CA GLU A 234 27.74 9.94 -14.77
C GLU A 234 27.44 8.76 -13.83
N GLN A 235 26.77 9.00 -12.70
CA GLN A 235 26.32 7.93 -11.81
C GLN A 235 25.30 7.03 -12.49
N MET A 236 24.30 7.60 -13.19
CA MET A 236 23.30 6.83 -13.94
C MET A 236 23.95 5.98 -15.05
N LYS A 237 24.90 6.54 -15.79
CA LYS A 237 25.64 5.83 -16.84
C LYS A 237 26.50 4.71 -16.27
N ALA A 238 27.15 4.92 -15.13
CA ALA A 238 27.94 3.89 -14.46
C ALA A 238 27.07 2.72 -13.96
N ALA A 239 25.80 2.96 -13.69
CA ALA A 239 24.81 1.95 -13.27
C ALA A 239 24.19 1.17 -14.42
N ALA A 240 24.53 1.46 -15.69
CA ALA A 240 23.92 0.80 -16.85
C ALA A 240 24.07 -0.73 -16.81
N GLY A 241 22.95 -1.44 -16.93
CA GLY A 241 22.92 -2.92 -16.96
C GLY A 241 23.33 -3.58 -15.64
N HIS A 242 23.06 -2.95 -14.50
CA HIS A 242 23.51 -3.41 -13.19
C HIS A 242 22.44 -4.11 -12.35
N PHE A 243 21.16 -3.67 -12.44
CA PHE A 243 20.09 -4.12 -11.55
C PHE A 243 19.26 -5.25 -12.14
N ASP A 244 18.91 -6.22 -11.29
CA ASP A 244 17.98 -7.29 -11.62
C ASP A 244 16.54 -6.80 -11.45
N PHE A 245 16.29 -5.98 -10.42
CA PHE A 245 14.98 -5.41 -10.13
C PHE A 245 15.07 -3.91 -9.80
N LEU A 246 14.06 -3.17 -10.26
CA LEU A 246 13.80 -1.81 -9.81
C LEU A 246 12.40 -1.75 -9.21
N LEU A 247 12.29 -1.28 -7.97
CA LEU A 247 11.02 -0.98 -7.32
C LEU A 247 10.80 0.53 -7.33
N ASP A 248 9.86 0.96 -8.16
CA ASP A 248 9.59 2.37 -8.38
C ASP A 248 8.46 2.88 -7.48
N THR A 249 8.84 3.66 -6.47
CA THR A 249 7.94 4.21 -5.48
C THR A 249 7.66 5.71 -5.70
N ILE A 250 8.07 6.27 -6.83
CA ILE A 250 7.89 7.69 -7.14
C ILE A 250 6.42 7.92 -7.55
N PRO A 251 5.67 8.79 -6.84
CA PRO A 251 4.23 8.94 -7.04
C PRO A 251 3.86 10.00 -8.10
N VAL A 252 4.81 10.55 -8.82
CA VAL A 252 4.61 11.60 -9.81
C VAL A 252 5.20 11.21 -11.16
N PRO A 253 4.69 11.74 -12.29
CA PRO A 253 5.26 11.49 -13.61
C PRO A 253 6.76 11.82 -13.65
N HIS A 254 7.54 10.90 -14.19
CA HIS A 254 8.99 11.02 -14.35
C HIS A 254 9.46 10.14 -15.51
N ASP A 255 10.64 10.45 -16.05
CA ASP A 255 11.22 9.67 -17.14
C ASP A 255 11.72 8.31 -16.66
N LEU A 256 11.08 7.23 -17.12
CA LEU A 256 11.47 5.85 -16.82
C LEU A 256 12.66 5.37 -17.66
N ASN A 257 12.94 6.00 -18.79
CA ASN A 257 13.97 5.53 -19.74
C ASN A 257 15.36 5.41 -19.12
N PRO A 258 15.89 6.41 -18.38
CA PRO A 258 17.19 6.29 -17.75
C PRO A 258 17.27 5.16 -16.73
N TYR A 259 16.18 4.86 -16.02
CA TYR A 259 16.12 3.75 -15.07
C TYR A 259 16.07 2.40 -15.77
N LEU A 260 15.30 2.26 -16.85
CA LEU A 260 15.28 1.04 -17.65
C LEU A 260 16.66 0.68 -18.19
N GLU A 261 17.49 1.67 -18.53
CA GLU A 261 18.86 1.45 -18.98
C GLU A 261 19.76 0.82 -17.90
N THR A 262 19.45 1.04 -16.62
CA THR A 262 20.20 0.46 -15.50
C THR A 262 19.87 -1.02 -15.25
N LEU A 263 18.80 -1.56 -15.79
CA LEU A 263 18.46 -2.97 -15.69
C LEU A 263 19.37 -3.88 -16.50
N THR A 264 19.64 -5.05 -15.95
CA THR A 264 20.33 -6.15 -16.63
C THR A 264 19.50 -6.72 -17.81
N PHE A 265 19.96 -7.76 -18.41
CA PHE A 265 19.19 -8.68 -19.26
C PHE A 265 18.13 -9.38 -18.39
N ASP A 266 16.87 -9.45 -18.88
CA ASP A 266 15.70 -9.95 -18.14
C ASP A 266 15.31 -9.14 -16.87
N GLY A 267 15.93 -8.01 -16.62
CA GLY A 267 15.62 -7.19 -15.44
C GLY A 267 14.19 -6.66 -15.45
N VAL A 268 13.63 -6.47 -14.27
CA VAL A 268 12.22 -6.07 -14.07
C VAL A 268 12.13 -4.72 -13.39
N HIS A 269 11.42 -3.76 -14.02
CA HIS A 269 11.04 -2.48 -13.42
C HIS A 269 9.59 -2.55 -12.94
N ILE A 270 9.36 -2.39 -11.65
CA ILE A 270 8.05 -2.58 -11.01
C ILE A 270 7.53 -1.23 -10.51
N LEU A 271 6.44 -0.77 -11.11
CA LEU A 271 5.73 0.46 -10.70
C LEU A 271 4.79 0.15 -9.53
N VAL A 272 4.95 0.88 -8.42
CA VAL A 272 4.04 0.82 -7.27
C VAL A 272 3.60 2.20 -6.79
N GLY A 273 4.27 3.27 -7.24
CA GLY A 273 3.99 4.65 -6.84
C GLY A 273 3.19 5.45 -7.87
N LEU A 274 3.42 5.21 -9.15
CA LEU A 274 2.85 5.99 -10.25
C LEU A 274 1.52 5.40 -10.71
N ILE A 275 0.46 6.21 -10.70
CA ILE A 275 -0.87 5.88 -11.24
C ILE A 275 -1.36 6.91 -12.27
N GLU A 276 -0.44 7.67 -12.83
CA GLU A 276 -0.66 8.66 -13.89
C GLU A 276 -0.02 8.19 -15.20
N PRO A 277 -0.31 8.82 -16.34
CA PRO A 277 0.34 8.49 -17.60
C PRO A 277 1.86 8.55 -17.51
N VAL A 278 2.53 7.59 -18.14
CA VAL A 278 4.00 7.57 -18.21
C VAL A 278 4.47 8.62 -19.21
N GLU A 279 5.19 9.62 -18.74
CA GLU A 279 5.74 10.69 -19.55
C GLU A 279 7.20 10.96 -19.14
N PRO A 280 8.12 11.16 -20.12
CA PRO A 280 7.94 11.02 -21.58
C PRO A 280 7.64 9.58 -22.02
N ALA A 281 7.25 9.41 -23.29
CA ALA A 281 6.98 8.09 -23.85
C ALA A 281 8.18 7.15 -23.70
N LEU A 282 7.89 5.89 -23.46
CA LEU A 282 8.93 4.85 -23.32
C LEU A 282 9.66 4.62 -24.65
N ASN A 283 10.98 4.53 -24.58
CA ASN A 283 11.79 4.05 -25.67
C ASN A 283 11.75 2.53 -25.70
N ALA A 284 11.05 1.95 -26.66
CA ALA A 284 10.88 0.50 -26.78
C ALA A 284 12.22 -0.27 -26.91
N PHE A 285 13.28 0.36 -27.40
CA PHE A 285 14.63 -0.23 -27.41
C PHE A 285 15.08 -0.67 -26.02
N ASN A 286 14.75 0.09 -24.98
CA ASN A 286 15.12 -0.23 -23.61
C ASN A 286 14.53 -1.55 -23.12
N LEU A 287 13.38 -1.96 -23.66
CA LEU A 287 12.74 -3.25 -23.35
C LEU A 287 13.24 -4.36 -24.29
N VAL A 288 13.12 -4.13 -25.61
CA VAL A 288 13.31 -5.18 -26.65
C VAL A 288 14.73 -5.72 -26.65
N PHE A 289 15.76 -4.85 -26.59
CA PHE A 289 17.17 -5.26 -26.76
C PHE A 289 17.74 -6.03 -25.57
N LYS A 290 17.10 -6.00 -24.43
CA LYS A 290 17.56 -6.70 -23.21
C LYS A 290 16.47 -7.59 -22.61
N ARG A 291 15.34 -7.78 -23.32
CA ARG A 291 14.18 -8.55 -22.85
C ARG A 291 13.71 -8.10 -21.44
N ARG A 292 13.79 -6.80 -21.18
CA ARG A 292 13.40 -6.20 -19.90
C ARG A 292 11.90 -6.14 -19.77
N VAL A 293 11.43 -6.16 -18.53
CA VAL A 293 10.02 -6.14 -18.20
C VAL A 293 9.69 -4.82 -17.51
N LEU A 294 8.63 -4.14 -17.95
CA LEU A 294 7.96 -3.09 -17.19
C LEU A 294 6.67 -3.68 -16.63
N ALA A 295 6.53 -3.65 -15.33
CA ALA A 295 5.46 -4.30 -14.60
C ALA A 295 4.80 -3.32 -13.62
N GLY A 296 3.62 -3.67 -13.11
CA GLY A 296 2.93 -2.93 -12.06
C GLY A 296 2.48 -3.86 -10.94
N SER A 297 2.31 -3.31 -9.74
CA SER A 297 1.73 -4.03 -8.61
C SER A 297 0.89 -3.10 -7.76
N LEU A 298 -0.26 -3.60 -7.31
CA LEU A 298 -1.19 -2.87 -6.44
C LEU A 298 -1.29 -3.59 -5.10
N ILE A 299 -0.89 -2.91 -4.00
CA ILE A 299 -0.95 -3.46 -2.63
C ILE A 299 -0.59 -4.96 -2.58
N GLY A 300 -1.38 -5.78 -1.85
CA GLY A 300 -1.25 -7.23 -1.81
C GLY A 300 -2.51 -7.84 -1.20
N GLY A 301 -2.82 -9.08 -1.56
CA GLY A 301 -3.91 -9.87 -1.00
C GLY A 301 -3.47 -10.77 0.12
#